data_2f5c9e7c74615919916d8a48a0e9099e
#
_entry.id   2f5c9e7c74615919916d8a48a0e9099e
#
_cell.length_a   1.000
_cell.length_b   1.000
_cell.length_c   1.000
_cell.angle_alpha   90.00
_cell.angle_beta   90.00
_cell.angle_gamma   90.00
#
_symmetry.space_group_name_H-M   'P 1'
#
loop_
_entity.id
_entity.type
_entity.pdbx_description
1 polymer ?
#
loop_
_entity_poly.entity_id
_entity_poly.type
_entity_poly.pdbx_seq_one_letter_code
_entity_poly.pdbx_strand_id
1 'polypeptide(L)'
;MTWRERFIDFFGLQKSIVALLFMAIFVGLGEKMAERFLPIYLLALGGGILSVGFLNGMDNLLSALYSFPGGYLSDRLGYKRALVVFNLVAMTGYLIVILFPHWLAVIIGAAFFLSWSALSLPATMTLVSRSLPLGKRTMGVSIHSLVRRIPMALGPVIGGVLIGLYGEKTGVRLAFVAAFLLGVVSLVLQQAMIEDDHKRGNAEKKPSRLWRFMSQDLRNLLVSDILIRFAEQI
;
A
#
# COMPACT_ATOMS: atom_id res chain seq x y z
N MET A 1 33.38 -16.36 -7.93
CA MET A 1 32.03 -15.87 -7.72
C MET A 1 31.14 -17.05 -7.38
N THR A 2 30.62 -17.13 -6.16
CA THR A 2 29.77 -18.23 -5.72
C THR A 2 28.40 -18.16 -6.43
N TRP A 3 27.68 -19.29 -6.50
CA TRP A 3 26.33 -19.32 -7.09
C TRP A 3 25.39 -18.30 -6.41
N ARG A 4 25.55 -18.11 -5.11
CA ARG A 4 24.83 -17.13 -4.30
C ARG A 4 25.13 -15.69 -4.72
N GLU A 5 26.38 -15.36 -5.00
CA GLU A 5 26.80 -14.02 -5.48
C GLU A 5 26.24 -13.72 -6.86
N ARG A 6 26.25 -14.70 -7.78
CA ARG A 6 25.66 -14.57 -9.10
C ARG A 6 24.16 -14.36 -9.03
N PHE A 7 23.48 -15.08 -8.13
CA PHE A 7 22.03 -14.93 -7.92
C PHE A 7 21.68 -13.54 -7.37
N ILE A 8 22.39 -13.07 -6.35
CA ILE A 8 22.20 -11.73 -5.75
C ILE A 8 22.47 -10.64 -6.78
N ASP A 9 23.54 -10.77 -7.57
CA ASP A 9 23.87 -9.78 -8.60
C ASP A 9 22.89 -9.82 -9.77
N PHE A 10 22.45 -11.00 -10.20
CA PHE A 10 21.47 -11.15 -11.27
C PHE A 10 20.14 -10.47 -10.94
N PHE A 11 19.62 -10.69 -9.74
CA PHE A 11 18.37 -10.08 -9.28
C PHE A 11 18.54 -8.64 -8.77
N GLY A 12 19.75 -8.11 -8.67
CA GLY A 12 20.03 -6.78 -8.15
C GLY A 12 19.58 -6.59 -6.69
N LEU A 13 19.70 -7.65 -5.86
CA LEU A 13 19.25 -7.70 -4.48
C LEU A 13 20.16 -6.87 -3.55
N GLN A 14 20.08 -5.55 -3.68
CA GLN A 14 20.68 -4.63 -2.71
C GLN A 14 19.88 -4.63 -1.41
N LYS A 15 20.50 -4.24 -0.28
CA LYS A 15 19.84 -4.20 1.04
C LYS A 15 18.52 -3.43 1.02
N SER A 16 18.47 -2.29 0.34
CA SER A 16 17.25 -1.46 0.22
C SER A 16 16.13 -2.15 -0.56
N ILE A 17 16.47 -2.92 -1.61
CA ILE A 17 15.48 -3.70 -2.38
C ILE A 17 14.94 -4.86 -1.55
N VAL A 18 15.80 -5.58 -0.85
CA VAL A 18 15.38 -6.68 0.05
C VAL A 18 14.45 -6.14 1.14
N ALA A 19 14.79 -5.00 1.76
CA ALA A 19 13.93 -4.35 2.74
C ALA A 19 12.57 -3.94 2.16
N LEU A 20 12.56 -3.38 0.95
CA LEU A 20 11.34 -3.04 0.23
C LEU A 20 10.44 -4.27 0.01
N LEU A 21 11.04 -5.40 -0.41
CA LEU A 21 10.29 -6.63 -0.66
C LEU A 21 9.69 -7.20 0.64
N PHE A 22 10.45 -7.23 1.72
CA PHE A 22 9.93 -7.64 3.04
C PHE A 22 8.83 -6.70 3.53
N MET A 23 9.03 -5.38 3.40
CA MET A 23 8.01 -4.40 3.72
C MET A 23 6.72 -4.64 2.92
N ALA A 24 6.84 -4.87 1.61
CA ALA A 24 5.70 -5.15 0.74
C ALA A 24 4.94 -6.42 1.16
N ILE A 25 5.67 -7.46 1.61
CA ILE A 25 5.05 -8.69 2.13
C ILE A 25 4.33 -8.40 3.45
N PHE A 26 5.00 -7.81 4.44
CA PHE A 26 4.43 -7.66 5.78
C PHE A 26 3.26 -6.69 5.82
N VAL A 27 3.41 -5.51 5.22
CA VAL A 27 2.31 -4.54 5.17
C VAL A 27 1.18 -5.07 4.29
N GLY A 28 1.51 -5.67 3.14
CA GLY A 28 0.52 -6.28 2.26
C GLY A 28 -0.24 -7.44 2.90
N LEU A 29 0.43 -8.30 3.69
CA LEU A 29 -0.25 -9.36 4.46
C LEU A 29 -1.24 -8.76 5.46
N GLY A 30 -0.82 -7.77 6.24
CA GLY A 30 -1.70 -7.08 7.17
C GLY A 30 -2.91 -6.46 6.47
N GLU A 31 -2.67 -5.73 5.38
CA GLU A 31 -3.73 -5.12 4.56
C GLU A 31 -4.70 -6.18 4.04
N LYS A 32 -4.22 -7.18 3.31
CA LYS A 32 -5.08 -8.17 2.61
C LYS A 32 -5.74 -9.17 3.55
N MET A 33 -5.19 -9.40 4.74
CA MET A 33 -5.78 -10.26 5.77
C MET A 33 -7.04 -9.63 6.38
N ALA A 34 -7.07 -8.30 6.53
CA ALA A 34 -8.16 -7.56 7.15
C ALA A 34 -9.16 -6.99 6.11
N GLU A 35 -8.67 -6.41 5.02
CA GLU A 35 -9.45 -5.70 4.00
C GLU A 35 -10.56 -6.56 3.37
N ARG A 36 -10.25 -7.82 3.03
CA ARG A 36 -11.21 -8.73 2.39
C ARG A 36 -12.44 -9.02 3.24
N PHE A 37 -12.32 -8.91 4.56
CA PHE A 37 -13.39 -9.22 5.49
C PHE A 37 -14.08 -7.99 6.09
N LEU A 38 -13.69 -6.78 5.65
CA LEU A 38 -14.31 -5.53 6.07
C LEU A 38 -15.84 -5.50 5.86
N PRO A 39 -16.39 -5.95 4.71
CA PRO A 39 -17.84 -5.98 4.52
C PRO A 39 -18.55 -6.84 5.55
N ILE A 40 -18.02 -8.05 5.81
CA ILE A 40 -18.59 -8.98 6.81
C ILE A 40 -18.49 -8.36 8.20
N TYR A 41 -17.35 -7.76 8.53
CA TYR A 41 -17.12 -7.11 9.81
C TYR A 41 -18.06 -5.92 10.06
N LEU A 42 -18.29 -5.08 9.04
CA LEU A 42 -19.26 -3.99 9.11
C LEU A 42 -20.67 -4.49 9.43
N LEU A 43 -21.12 -5.53 8.73
CA LEU A 43 -22.44 -6.12 8.96
C LEU A 43 -22.53 -6.75 10.36
N ALA A 44 -21.49 -7.44 10.82
CA ALA A 44 -21.42 -8.04 12.15
C ALA A 44 -21.46 -6.99 13.28
N LEU A 45 -20.97 -5.75 13.02
CA LEU A 45 -21.02 -4.63 13.95
C LEU A 45 -22.32 -3.81 13.88
N GLY A 46 -23.31 -4.25 13.08
CA GLY A 46 -24.60 -3.58 12.94
C GLY A 46 -24.64 -2.51 11.86
N GLY A 47 -23.63 -2.44 10.99
CA GLY A 47 -23.67 -1.65 9.77
C GLY A 47 -24.66 -2.28 8.76
N GLY A 48 -25.46 -1.48 8.08
CA GLY A 48 -26.36 -1.95 7.03
C GLY A 48 -25.62 -2.17 5.69
N ILE A 49 -26.32 -2.74 4.71
CA ILE A 49 -25.80 -2.97 3.33
C ILE A 49 -25.29 -1.65 2.73
N LEU A 50 -25.93 -0.52 3.02
CA LEU A 50 -25.50 0.80 2.55
C LEU A 50 -24.09 1.17 3.04
N SER A 51 -23.71 0.78 4.28
CA SER A 51 -22.37 1.03 4.79
C SER A 51 -21.28 0.24 4.04
N VAL A 52 -21.62 -0.96 3.54
CA VAL A 52 -20.73 -1.76 2.69
C VAL A 52 -20.55 -1.10 1.32
N GLY A 53 -21.65 -0.64 0.71
CA GLY A 53 -21.58 0.12 -0.56
C GLY A 53 -20.77 1.41 -0.41
N PHE A 54 -20.95 2.12 0.70
CA PHE A 54 -20.17 3.33 1.01
C PHE A 54 -18.67 3.00 1.19
N LEU A 55 -18.33 1.92 1.88
CA LEU A 55 -16.94 1.49 2.05
C LEU A 55 -16.27 1.22 0.69
N ASN A 56 -16.93 0.49 -0.21
CA ASN A 56 -16.40 0.19 -1.53
C ASN A 56 -16.25 1.45 -2.40
N GLY A 57 -17.25 2.32 -2.38
CA GLY A 57 -17.19 3.61 -3.07
C GLY A 57 -16.07 4.51 -2.53
N MET A 58 -15.89 4.51 -1.21
CA MET A 58 -14.82 5.25 -0.54
C MET A 58 -13.44 4.71 -0.92
N ASP A 59 -13.24 3.39 -0.98
CA ASP A 59 -11.95 2.79 -1.37
C ASP A 59 -11.53 3.26 -2.78
N ASN A 60 -12.42 3.22 -3.74
CA ASN A 60 -12.17 3.67 -5.09
C ASN A 60 -11.86 5.17 -5.16
N LEU A 61 -12.64 5.99 -4.47
CA LEU A 61 -12.46 7.44 -4.42
C LEU A 61 -11.11 7.80 -3.76
N LEU A 62 -10.81 7.18 -2.62
CA LEU A 62 -9.56 7.43 -1.90
C LEU A 62 -8.35 6.95 -2.67
N SER A 63 -8.41 5.80 -3.35
CA SER A 63 -7.33 5.30 -4.19
C SER A 63 -7.00 6.29 -5.33
N ALA A 64 -8.02 6.89 -5.94
CA ALA A 64 -7.83 7.93 -6.95
C ALA A 64 -7.25 9.22 -6.35
N LEU A 65 -7.82 9.70 -5.22
CA LEU A 65 -7.40 10.95 -4.57
C LEU A 65 -6.00 10.87 -3.98
N TYR A 66 -5.63 9.74 -3.38
CA TYR A 66 -4.35 9.58 -2.68
C TYR A 66 -3.16 9.28 -3.59
N SER A 67 -3.38 8.83 -4.81
CA SER A 67 -2.30 8.60 -5.78
C SER A 67 -1.48 9.87 -6.03
N PHE A 68 -2.14 11.03 -6.12
CA PHE A 68 -1.46 12.31 -6.34
C PHE A 68 -0.70 12.83 -5.11
N PRO A 69 -1.30 12.95 -3.90
CA PRO A 69 -0.56 13.30 -2.68
C PRO A 69 0.57 12.34 -2.37
N GLY A 70 0.39 11.03 -2.65
CA GLY A 70 1.42 10.02 -2.45
C GLY A 70 2.68 10.29 -3.26
N GLY A 71 2.51 10.59 -4.55
CA GLY A 71 3.62 11.00 -5.42
C GLY A 71 4.29 12.29 -4.94
N TYR A 72 3.49 13.34 -4.70
CA TYR A 72 4.01 14.63 -4.26
C TYR A 72 4.77 14.55 -2.92
N LEU A 73 4.24 13.81 -1.96
CA LEU A 73 4.87 13.64 -0.66
C LEU A 73 6.17 12.82 -0.76
N SER A 74 6.17 11.79 -1.63
CA SER A 74 7.35 11.00 -1.93
C SER A 74 8.47 11.84 -2.56
N ASP A 75 8.12 12.73 -3.49
CA ASP A 75 9.09 13.63 -4.13
C ASP A 75 9.65 14.67 -3.16
N ARG A 76 8.84 15.16 -2.22
CA ARG A 76 9.22 16.21 -1.27
C ARG A 76 10.00 15.69 -0.06
N LEU A 77 9.56 14.59 0.54
CA LEU A 77 10.17 14.01 1.75
C LEU A 77 11.28 13.01 1.44
N GLY A 78 11.34 12.52 0.20
CA GLY A 78 12.11 11.35 -0.18
C GLY A 78 11.33 10.04 0.11
N TYR A 79 11.65 8.99 -0.63
CA TYR A 79 10.90 7.73 -0.59
C TYR A 79 10.89 7.05 0.79
N LYS A 80 12.01 7.08 1.53
CA LYS A 80 12.10 6.46 2.86
C LYS A 80 11.12 7.10 3.84
N ARG A 81 11.18 8.43 3.99
CA ARG A 81 10.32 9.16 4.93
C ARG A 81 8.86 9.10 4.52
N ALA A 82 8.58 9.18 3.23
CA ALA A 82 7.21 9.05 2.72
C ALA A 82 6.61 7.68 3.07
N LEU A 83 7.34 6.59 2.86
CA LEU A 83 6.88 5.24 3.22
C LEU A 83 6.66 5.08 4.74
N VAL A 84 7.50 5.70 5.59
CA VAL A 84 7.27 5.71 7.05
C VAL A 84 5.96 6.42 7.37
N VAL A 85 5.74 7.60 6.82
CA VAL A 85 4.49 8.36 7.06
C VAL A 85 3.28 7.57 6.61
N PHE A 86 3.32 6.96 5.43
CA PHE A 86 2.21 6.15 4.91
C PHE A 86 1.91 4.93 5.79
N ASN A 87 2.96 4.27 6.29
CA ASN A 87 2.79 3.14 7.20
C ASN A 87 2.21 3.58 8.56
N LEU A 88 2.65 4.71 9.11
CA LEU A 88 2.08 5.29 10.34
C LEU A 88 0.60 5.67 10.16
N VAL A 89 0.24 6.24 9.02
CA VAL A 89 -1.16 6.57 8.69
C VAL A 89 -2.01 5.29 8.65
N ALA A 90 -1.55 4.24 7.97
CA ALA A 90 -2.27 2.97 7.93
C ALA A 90 -2.41 2.33 9.32
N MET A 91 -1.34 2.34 10.13
CA MET A 91 -1.35 1.83 11.49
C MET A 91 -2.33 2.59 12.40
N THR A 92 -2.48 3.90 12.22
CA THR A 92 -3.50 4.71 12.92
C THR A 92 -4.90 4.21 12.58
N GLY A 93 -5.16 3.88 11.31
CA GLY A 93 -6.42 3.28 10.88
C GLY A 93 -6.68 1.93 11.56
N TYR A 94 -5.67 1.05 11.63
CA TYR A 94 -5.80 -0.23 12.33
C TYR A 94 -6.11 -0.03 13.82
N LEU A 95 -5.43 0.90 14.50
CA LEU A 95 -5.69 1.21 15.90
C LEU A 95 -7.12 1.69 16.14
N ILE A 96 -7.65 2.56 15.28
CA ILE A 96 -9.04 3.02 15.38
C ILE A 96 -10.00 1.84 15.36
N VAL A 97 -9.82 0.90 14.43
CA VAL A 97 -10.69 -0.27 14.31
C VAL A 97 -10.55 -1.24 15.50
N ILE A 98 -9.33 -1.41 16.01
CA ILE A 98 -9.06 -2.28 17.17
C ILE A 98 -9.67 -1.71 18.45
N LEU A 99 -9.54 -0.41 18.69
CA LEU A 99 -9.99 0.23 19.92
C LEU A 99 -11.50 0.47 19.96
N PHE A 100 -12.10 0.79 18.83
CA PHE A 100 -13.51 1.14 18.72
C PHE A 100 -14.27 0.13 17.84
N PRO A 101 -14.80 -0.99 18.40
CA PRO A 101 -15.53 -2.00 17.64
C PRO A 101 -16.95 -1.51 17.28
N HIS A 102 -17.02 -0.49 16.44
CA HIS A 102 -18.25 0.12 15.95
C HIS A 102 -18.15 0.34 14.44
N TRP A 103 -19.24 0.13 13.70
CA TRP A 103 -19.23 0.20 12.24
C TRP A 103 -18.72 1.55 11.69
N LEU A 104 -19.02 2.68 12.34
CA LEU A 104 -18.49 4.00 11.95
C LEU A 104 -16.97 4.09 12.12
N ALA A 105 -16.41 3.51 13.19
CA ALA A 105 -14.97 3.48 13.41
C ALA A 105 -14.26 2.64 12.34
N VAL A 106 -14.90 1.58 11.84
CA VAL A 106 -14.37 0.79 10.72
C VAL A 106 -14.29 1.64 9.46
N ILE A 107 -15.31 2.42 9.13
CA ILE A 107 -15.30 3.32 7.96
C ILE A 107 -14.22 4.40 8.10
N ILE A 108 -14.13 5.04 9.27
CA ILE A 108 -13.11 6.05 9.53
C ILE A 108 -11.70 5.43 9.45
N GLY A 109 -11.48 4.29 10.12
CA GLY A 109 -10.20 3.59 10.05
C GLY A 109 -9.84 3.15 8.63
N ALA A 110 -10.81 2.67 7.87
CA ALA A 110 -10.64 2.25 6.48
C ALA A 110 -10.10 3.39 5.60
N ALA A 111 -10.54 4.64 5.83
CA ALA A 111 -10.02 5.79 5.12
C ALA A 111 -8.49 5.95 5.28
N PHE A 112 -7.91 5.51 6.39
CA PHE A 112 -6.48 5.61 6.65
C PHE A 112 -5.68 4.45 6.07
N PHE A 113 -6.16 3.21 6.09
CA PHE A 113 -5.36 2.06 5.66
C PHE A 113 -5.65 1.57 4.24
N LEU A 114 -6.87 1.72 3.70
CA LEU A 114 -7.18 1.30 2.32
C LEU A 114 -6.34 2.05 1.28
N SER A 115 -5.91 3.24 1.61
CA SER A 115 -5.15 4.11 0.72
C SER A 115 -3.65 3.83 0.70
N TRP A 116 -3.16 2.94 1.56
CA TRP A 116 -1.72 2.69 1.67
C TRP A 116 -1.10 2.23 0.34
N SER A 117 -1.76 1.33 -0.36
CA SER A 117 -1.29 0.85 -1.67
C SER A 117 -1.16 1.98 -2.70
N ALA A 118 -2.14 2.89 -2.76
CA ALA A 118 -2.12 4.04 -3.68
C ALA A 118 -1.03 5.06 -3.31
N LEU A 119 -0.84 5.32 -2.02
CA LEU A 119 0.17 6.24 -1.51
C LEU A 119 1.59 5.70 -1.68
N SER A 120 1.80 4.40 -1.42
CA SER A 120 3.13 3.79 -1.38
C SER A 120 3.69 3.46 -2.75
N LEU A 121 2.85 3.24 -3.77
CA LEU A 121 3.28 2.83 -5.10
C LEU A 121 4.30 3.77 -5.75
N PRO A 122 4.09 5.10 -5.79
CA PRO A 122 5.08 6.03 -6.36
C PRO A 122 6.41 5.98 -5.61
N ALA A 123 6.38 5.92 -4.26
CA ALA A 123 7.58 5.84 -3.43
C ALA A 123 8.36 4.53 -3.67
N THR A 124 7.68 3.41 -3.76
CA THR A 124 8.30 2.10 -4.03
C THR A 124 8.91 2.04 -5.42
N MET A 125 8.23 2.58 -6.44
CA MET A 125 8.77 2.64 -7.81
C MET A 125 10.00 3.56 -7.89
N THR A 126 9.99 4.68 -7.17
CA THR A 126 11.15 5.58 -7.07
C THR A 126 12.32 4.87 -6.39
N LEU A 127 12.08 4.13 -5.30
CA LEU A 127 13.12 3.37 -4.62
C LEU A 127 13.74 2.30 -5.55
N VAL A 128 12.92 1.53 -6.27
CA VAL A 128 13.39 0.54 -7.25
C VAL A 128 14.22 1.20 -8.35
N SER A 129 13.74 2.33 -8.90
CA SER A 129 14.43 3.02 -10.00
C SER A 129 15.76 3.63 -9.59
N ARG A 130 15.92 4.06 -8.33
CA ARG A 130 17.15 4.65 -7.80
C ARG A 130 18.14 3.60 -7.29
N SER A 131 17.65 2.51 -6.73
CA SER A 131 18.49 1.45 -6.17
C SER A 131 19.08 0.51 -7.21
N LEU A 132 18.58 0.52 -8.45
CA LEU A 132 19.03 -0.40 -9.49
C LEU A 132 19.59 0.34 -10.71
N PRO A 133 20.66 -0.20 -11.34
CA PRO A 133 21.16 0.29 -12.62
C PRO A 133 20.11 0.10 -13.71
N LEU A 134 20.18 0.93 -14.78
CA LEU A 134 19.17 0.98 -15.85
C LEU A 134 18.80 -0.40 -16.39
N GLY A 135 19.78 -1.26 -16.64
CA GLY A 135 19.55 -2.61 -17.19
C GLY A 135 18.84 -3.59 -16.24
N LYS A 136 18.76 -3.29 -14.94
CA LYS A 136 18.12 -4.16 -13.93
C LYS A 136 16.80 -3.59 -13.37
N ARG A 137 16.37 -2.41 -13.80
CA ARG A 137 15.15 -1.76 -13.29
C ARG A 137 13.88 -2.55 -13.60
N THR A 138 13.75 -3.05 -14.83
CA THR A 138 12.61 -3.88 -15.23
C THR A 138 12.52 -5.14 -14.37
N MET A 139 13.66 -5.80 -14.12
CA MET A 139 13.72 -6.96 -13.22
C MET A 139 13.26 -6.59 -11.80
N GLY A 140 13.72 -5.46 -11.24
CA GLY A 140 13.30 -5.00 -9.92
C GLY A 140 11.80 -4.75 -9.82
N VAL A 141 11.20 -4.11 -10.83
CA VAL A 141 9.74 -3.89 -10.90
C VAL A 141 9.00 -5.23 -11.00
N SER A 142 9.49 -6.17 -11.82
CA SER A 142 8.87 -7.49 -11.97
C SER A 142 8.91 -8.29 -10.67
N ILE A 143 10.04 -8.30 -9.97
CA ILE A 143 10.18 -8.97 -8.67
C ILE A 143 9.24 -8.33 -7.64
N HIS A 144 9.21 -7.00 -7.55
CA HIS A 144 8.30 -6.30 -6.65
C HIS A 144 6.83 -6.64 -6.93
N SER A 145 6.44 -6.67 -8.21
CA SER A 145 5.08 -7.04 -8.62
C SER A 145 4.74 -8.48 -8.26
N LEU A 146 5.69 -9.42 -8.45
CA LEU A 146 5.53 -10.82 -8.08
C LEU A 146 5.38 -11.00 -6.57
N VAL A 147 6.24 -10.35 -5.80
CA VAL A 147 6.26 -10.41 -4.34
C VAL A 147 4.96 -9.87 -3.74
N ARG A 148 4.37 -8.82 -4.32
CA ARG A 148 3.05 -8.31 -3.92
C ARG A 148 1.90 -9.30 -4.11
N ARG A 149 2.05 -10.31 -4.97
CA ARG A 149 1.03 -11.38 -5.14
C ARG A 149 0.99 -12.35 -3.96
N ILE A 150 2.08 -12.49 -3.20
CA ILE A 150 2.13 -13.35 -2.02
C ILE A 150 1.10 -12.91 -0.96
N PRO A 151 1.07 -11.65 -0.49
CA PRO A 151 0.02 -11.15 0.39
C PRO A 151 -1.40 -11.30 -0.16
N MET A 152 -1.59 -11.08 -1.45
CA MET A 152 -2.91 -11.22 -2.09
C MET A 152 -3.45 -12.65 -2.02
N ALA A 153 -2.55 -13.65 -2.08
CA ALA A 153 -2.93 -15.05 -1.98
C ALA A 153 -3.06 -15.52 -0.52
N LEU A 154 -2.07 -15.19 0.32
CA LEU A 154 -2.01 -15.70 1.70
C LEU A 154 -2.84 -14.89 2.69
N GLY A 155 -2.99 -13.58 2.49
CA GLY A 155 -3.74 -12.70 3.39
C GLY A 155 -5.16 -13.18 3.65
N PRO A 156 -6.00 -13.38 2.61
CA PRO A 156 -7.36 -13.87 2.79
C PRO A 156 -7.43 -15.27 3.43
N VAL A 157 -6.46 -16.14 3.15
CA VAL A 157 -6.42 -17.48 3.78
C VAL A 157 -6.20 -17.36 5.29
N ILE A 158 -5.21 -16.57 5.71
CA ILE A 158 -4.92 -16.35 7.13
C ILE A 158 -6.11 -15.66 7.81
N GLY A 159 -6.66 -14.61 7.21
CA GLY A 159 -7.83 -13.92 7.73
C GLY A 159 -9.05 -14.83 7.84
N GLY A 160 -9.30 -15.68 6.83
CA GLY A 160 -10.38 -16.67 6.84
C GLY A 160 -10.22 -17.71 7.95
N VAL A 161 -8.99 -18.19 8.21
CA VAL A 161 -8.71 -19.09 9.33
C VAL A 161 -9.01 -18.41 10.68
N LEU A 162 -8.59 -17.16 10.86
CA LEU A 162 -8.88 -16.42 12.09
C LEU A 162 -10.39 -16.23 12.31
N ILE A 163 -11.15 -15.96 11.25
CA ILE A 163 -12.61 -15.83 11.33
C ILE A 163 -13.26 -17.19 11.63
N GLY A 164 -12.80 -18.25 10.99
CA GLY A 164 -13.30 -19.60 11.22
C GLY A 164 -13.10 -20.09 12.66
N LEU A 165 -11.97 -19.72 13.28
CA LEU A 165 -11.65 -20.13 14.66
C LEU A 165 -12.29 -19.24 15.73
N TYR A 166 -12.39 -17.94 15.49
CA TYR A 166 -12.77 -16.95 16.53
C TYR A 166 -14.08 -16.20 16.22
N GLY A 167 -14.72 -16.52 15.08
CA GLY A 167 -15.93 -15.83 14.63
C GLY A 167 -15.65 -14.48 13.95
N GLU A 168 -16.69 -13.92 13.33
CA GLU A 168 -16.57 -12.73 12.47
C GLU A 168 -16.04 -11.50 13.21
N LYS A 169 -16.56 -11.18 14.39
CA LYS A 169 -16.15 -9.99 15.15
C LYS A 169 -14.73 -10.11 15.69
N THR A 170 -14.46 -11.20 16.41
CA THR A 170 -13.18 -11.42 17.07
C THR A 170 -12.08 -11.77 16.08
N GLY A 171 -12.37 -12.61 15.09
CA GLY A 171 -11.41 -13.04 14.08
C GLY A 171 -10.91 -11.87 13.22
N VAL A 172 -11.82 -10.99 12.76
CA VAL A 172 -11.41 -9.79 12.01
C VAL A 172 -10.62 -8.81 12.88
N ARG A 173 -11.04 -8.62 14.14
CA ARG A 173 -10.28 -7.77 15.07
C ARG A 173 -8.88 -8.30 15.33
N LEU A 174 -8.70 -9.62 15.46
CA LEU A 174 -7.39 -10.26 15.56
C LEU A 174 -6.57 -10.08 14.29
N ALA A 175 -7.20 -10.13 13.11
CA ALA A 175 -6.54 -9.82 11.85
C ALA A 175 -5.99 -8.38 11.83
N PHE A 176 -6.73 -7.40 12.35
CA PHE A 176 -6.25 -6.02 12.50
C PHE A 176 -5.10 -5.90 13.51
N VAL A 177 -5.15 -6.62 14.62
CA VAL A 177 -4.02 -6.67 15.59
C VAL A 177 -2.78 -7.25 14.92
N ALA A 178 -2.91 -8.35 14.18
CA ALA A 178 -1.80 -8.93 13.43
C ALA A 178 -1.28 -7.97 12.35
N ALA A 179 -2.18 -7.27 11.62
CA ALA A 179 -1.82 -6.24 10.65
C ALA A 179 -1.01 -5.10 11.29
N PHE A 180 -1.42 -4.64 12.46
CA PHE A 180 -0.72 -3.62 13.23
C PHE A 180 0.68 -4.09 13.63
N LEU A 181 0.83 -5.31 14.15
CA LEU A 181 2.13 -5.88 14.54
C LEU A 181 3.06 -6.04 13.33
N LEU A 182 2.53 -6.51 12.20
CA LEU A 182 3.29 -6.59 10.93
C LEU A 182 3.71 -5.21 10.43
N GLY A 183 2.86 -4.19 10.62
CA GLY A 183 3.19 -2.79 10.36
C GLY A 183 4.35 -2.29 11.21
N VAL A 184 4.39 -2.62 12.51
CA VAL A 184 5.51 -2.30 13.42
C VAL A 184 6.80 -2.96 12.94
N VAL A 185 6.76 -4.27 12.64
CA VAL A 185 7.92 -5.01 12.12
C VAL A 185 8.42 -4.37 10.82
N SER A 186 7.49 -4.02 9.93
CA SER A 186 7.82 -3.34 8.67
C SER A 186 8.50 -2.00 8.90
N LEU A 187 8.03 -1.18 9.86
CA LEU A 187 8.67 0.09 10.22
C LEU A 187 10.10 -0.10 10.71
N VAL A 188 10.33 -1.08 11.58
CA VAL A 188 11.66 -1.39 12.11
C VAL A 188 12.60 -1.80 10.98
N LEU A 189 12.17 -2.72 10.10
CA LEU A 189 12.96 -3.15 8.95
C LEU A 189 13.26 -2.00 7.99
N GLN A 190 12.28 -1.14 7.74
CA GLN A 190 12.42 0.03 6.89
C GLN A 190 13.46 1.01 7.43
N GLN A 191 13.43 1.28 8.73
CA GLN A 191 14.41 2.18 9.36
C GLN A 191 15.82 1.59 9.34
N ALA A 192 15.96 0.28 9.58
CA ALA A 192 17.24 -0.39 9.68
C ALA A 192 17.93 -0.63 8.32
N MET A 193 17.15 -0.86 7.26
CA MET A 193 17.71 -1.36 6.00
C MET A 193 17.58 -0.41 4.81
N ILE A 194 16.62 0.54 4.83
CA ILE A 194 16.48 1.50 3.73
C ILE A 194 17.36 2.70 4.00
N GLU A 195 18.28 2.99 3.09
CA GLU A 195 19.16 4.17 3.15
C GLU A 195 18.36 5.46 2.91
N ASP A 196 18.74 6.52 3.62
CA ASP A 196 18.08 7.84 3.49
C ASP A 196 18.52 8.51 2.18
N ASP A 197 17.57 8.99 1.41
CA ASP A 197 17.86 9.74 0.18
C ASP A 197 18.13 11.22 0.54
N HIS A 198 19.41 11.57 0.70
CA HIS A 198 19.83 12.94 1.01
C HIS A 198 19.64 13.92 -0.17
N LYS A 199 19.37 13.43 -1.36
CA LYS A 199 19.04 14.31 -2.48
C LYS A 199 17.55 14.69 -2.41
N ARG A 200 17.26 15.78 -1.70
CA ARG A 200 15.98 16.51 -1.84
C ARG A 200 15.76 16.73 -3.34
N GLY A 201 14.80 16.03 -3.90
CA GLY A 201 14.35 16.34 -5.25
C GLY A 201 13.94 17.82 -5.26
N ASN A 202 14.40 18.58 -6.25
CA ASN A 202 13.89 19.92 -6.52
C ASN A 202 12.41 19.80 -6.94
N ALA A 203 11.54 19.60 -5.95
CA ALA A 203 10.10 19.64 -6.14
C ALA A 203 9.64 21.11 -6.24
N GLU A 204 10.22 21.85 -7.19
CA GLU A 204 9.85 23.25 -7.44
C GLU A 204 8.60 23.43 -8.32
N LYS A 205 7.98 22.35 -8.78
CA LYS A 205 6.80 22.50 -9.65
C LYS A 205 5.52 22.41 -8.82
N LYS A 206 4.88 23.59 -8.64
CA LYS A 206 3.52 23.70 -8.06
C LYS A 206 2.58 22.74 -8.79
N PRO A 207 1.83 21.88 -8.09
CA PRO A 207 0.93 20.90 -8.70
C PRO A 207 -0.07 21.48 -9.69
N SER A 208 -0.54 22.71 -9.46
CA SER A 208 -1.47 23.41 -10.34
C SER A 208 -0.92 23.72 -11.76
N ARG A 209 0.40 23.67 -11.97
CA ARG A 209 1.00 23.85 -13.29
C ARG A 209 1.16 22.55 -14.10
N LEU A 210 1.15 21.38 -13.46
CA LEU A 210 1.37 20.10 -14.15
C LEU A 210 0.32 19.85 -15.24
N TRP A 211 -0.96 20.12 -14.96
CA TRP A 211 -2.04 19.97 -15.93
C TRP A 211 -1.85 20.82 -17.21
N ARG A 212 -1.19 21.95 -17.07
CA ARG A 212 -0.94 22.90 -18.19
C ARG A 212 0.30 22.50 -19.01
N PHE A 213 1.20 21.69 -18.45
CA PHE A 213 2.41 21.21 -19.13
C PHE A 213 2.27 19.79 -19.71
N MET A 214 1.14 19.12 -19.46
CA MET A 214 0.89 17.80 -20.04
C MET A 214 0.61 17.93 -21.54
N SER A 215 1.28 17.08 -22.33
CA SER A 215 0.94 16.95 -23.75
C SER A 215 -0.51 16.50 -23.92
N GLN A 216 -1.12 16.88 -25.02
CA GLN A 216 -2.52 16.54 -25.29
C GLN A 216 -2.76 15.02 -25.29
N ASP A 217 -1.79 14.26 -25.83
CA ASP A 217 -1.83 12.79 -25.86
C ASP A 217 -1.84 12.20 -24.46
N LEU A 218 -0.99 12.71 -23.54
CA LEU A 218 -0.93 12.25 -22.16
C LEU A 218 -2.24 12.55 -21.40
N ARG A 219 -2.86 13.68 -21.67
CA ARG A 219 -4.16 14.05 -21.09
C ARG A 219 -5.29 13.15 -21.60
N ASN A 220 -5.30 12.85 -22.90
CA ASN A 220 -6.27 11.93 -23.50
C ASN A 220 -6.10 10.51 -22.95
N LEU A 221 -4.85 10.06 -22.77
CA LEU A 221 -4.53 8.77 -22.18
C LEU A 221 -5.00 8.66 -20.73
N LEU A 222 -4.81 9.71 -19.93
CA LEU A 222 -5.31 9.80 -18.56
C LEU A 222 -6.84 9.74 -18.48
N VAL A 223 -7.53 10.49 -19.35
CA VAL A 223 -8.99 10.46 -19.40
C VAL A 223 -9.49 9.07 -19.79
N SER A 224 -8.85 8.42 -20.77
CA SER A 224 -9.18 7.06 -21.18
C SER A 224 -8.96 6.06 -20.03
N ASP A 225 -7.84 6.15 -19.29
CA ASP A 225 -7.55 5.26 -18.15
C ASP A 225 -8.58 5.42 -17.03
N ILE A 226 -8.99 6.66 -16.74
CA ILE A 226 -10.05 6.94 -15.76
C ILE A 226 -11.38 6.30 -16.21
N LEU A 227 -11.77 6.48 -17.46
CA LEU A 227 -13.02 5.92 -17.99
C LEU A 227 -13.01 4.39 -17.99
N ILE A 228 -11.88 3.76 -18.37
CA ILE A 228 -11.73 2.30 -18.35
C ILE A 228 -11.85 1.79 -16.92
N ARG A 229 -11.19 2.41 -15.94
CA ARG A 229 -11.28 2.00 -14.53
C ARG A 229 -12.69 2.15 -13.97
N PHE A 230 -13.41 3.18 -14.37
CA PHE A 230 -14.84 3.30 -14.04
C PHE A 230 -15.68 2.17 -14.62
N ALA A 231 -15.44 1.81 -15.88
CA ALA A 231 -16.16 0.72 -16.55
C ALA A 231 -15.81 -0.66 -15.99
N GLU A 232 -14.58 -0.88 -15.54
CA GLU A 232 -14.12 -2.16 -14.97
C GLU A 232 -14.77 -2.48 -13.61
N GLN A 233 -15.34 -1.48 -12.94
CA GLN A 233 -15.90 -1.61 -11.59
C GLN A 233 -17.44 -1.61 -11.52
N ILE A 234 -18.12 -1.49 -12.68
CA ILE A 234 -19.56 -1.66 -12.80
C ILE A 234 -19.87 -3.12 -13.10
#